data_bdb7eb518b264ffd3dac5064dc753a0f
#
_entry.id   bdb7eb518b264ffd3dac5064dc753a0f
#
_cell.length_a   1.000
_cell.length_b   1.000
_cell.length_c   1.000
_cell.angle_alpha   90.00
_cell.angle_beta   90.00
_cell.angle_gamma   90.00
#
_symmetry.space_group_name_H-M   'P 1'
#
loop_
_entity.id
_entity.type
_entity.pdbx_description
1 polymer ?
#
loop_
_entity_poly.entity_id
_entity_poly.type
_entity_poly.pdbx_seq_one_letter_code
_entity_poly.pdbx_strand_id
1 'polypeptide(L)'
;SLKKTKYAPAGRKTVQTGMPIRKAIAELYGRPYPKTGKTLPFNMLVLGGSQGAKVFAEVIPQAIKMLASKQQKRIRMTQQCRREDLDAVRAAYDGAKCTLELSHFFDNMPELYAQTHLIISRAGASSVSEIAAAGIPSILVPLPTAADDHQTSNAAEFKAN
;
A
#
# COMPACT_ATOMS: atom_id res chain seq x y z
N SER A 1 1.01 11.53 15.23
CA SER A 1 0.16 12.29 14.32
C SER A 1 1.05 13.00 13.28
N LEU A 2 0.51 13.23 12.12
CA LEU A 2 1.16 13.99 11.06
C LEU A 2 1.26 15.47 11.46
N LYS A 3 2.19 16.24 10.86
CA LYS A 3 2.58 17.60 11.29
C LYS A 3 1.44 18.61 11.42
N LYS A 4 0.33 18.43 10.69
CA LYS A 4 -0.83 19.34 10.76
C LYS A 4 -2.03 18.61 11.36
N THR A 5 -2.41 19.00 12.57
CA THR A 5 -3.65 18.57 13.21
C THR A 5 -4.58 19.79 13.34
N LYS A 6 -5.74 19.75 12.67
CA LYS A 6 -6.74 20.82 12.72
C LYS A 6 -7.40 21.00 14.10
N TYR A 7 -7.35 19.97 14.93
CA TYR A 7 -8.11 19.92 16.19
C TYR A 7 -7.22 19.89 17.44
N ALA A 8 -6.00 20.45 17.37
CA ALA A 8 -5.21 20.63 18.57
C ALA A 8 -5.91 21.62 19.51
N PRO A 9 -6.13 21.28 20.79
CA PRO A 9 -6.76 22.19 21.75
C PRO A 9 -5.95 23.49 21.88
N ALA A 10 -6.62 24.63 21.70
CA ALA A 10 -5.98 25.93 21.88
C ALA A 10 -5.47 26.10 23.33
N GLY A 11 -4.30 26.69 23.51
CA GLY A 11 -3.71 27.01 24.82
C GLY A 11 -3.14 25.84 25.60
N ARG A 12 -3.10 24.62 25.05
CA ARG A 12 -2.45 23.46 25.70
C ARG A 12 -1.14 23.11 24.99
N LYS A 13 -0.14 22.69 25.81
CA LYS A 13 1.12 22.17 25.27
C LYS A 13 0.83 20.89 24.49
N THR A 14 1.10 20.91 23.19
CA THR A 14 0.98 19.74 22.32
C THR A 14 2.34 19.25 21.91
N VAL A 15 2.53 17.95 21.87
CA VAL A 15 3.78 17.31 21.43
C VAL A 15 3.44 16.36 20.30
N GLN A 16 4.16 16.49 19.19
CA GLN A 16 4.03 15.56 18.07
C GLN A 16 4.84 14.29 18.37
N THR A 17 4.15 13.19 18.65
CA THR A 17 4.77 11.91 18.98
C THR A 17 4.86 10.94 17.81
N GLY A 18 4.33 11.32 16.64
CA GLY A 18 4.18 10.40 15.49
C GLY A 18 2.96 9.49 15.63
N MET A 19 2.81 8.56 14.69
CA MET A 19 1.80 7.54 14.69
C MET A 19 2.39 6.24 15.23
N PRO A 20 1.77 5.58 16.21
CA PRO A 20 2.23 4.25 16.64
C PRO A 20 2.11 3.25 15.48
N ILE A 21 3.16 2.49 15.25
CA ILE A 21 3.21 1.41 14.25
C ILE A 21 3.53 0.09 14.93
N ARG A 22 3.21 -1.01 14.28
CA ARG A 22 3.52 -2.36 14.80
C ARG A 22 5.03 -2.53 14.94
N LYS A 23 5.48 -3.11 16.06
CA LYS A 23 6.90 -3.31 16.35
C LYS A 23 7.63 -4.03 15.22
N ALA A 24 7.05 -5.12 14.70
CA ALA A 24 7.63 -5.90 13.62
C ALA A 24 7.79 -5.11 12.29
N ILE A 25 6.98 -4.07 12.06
CA ILE A 25 7.15 -3.16 10.94
C ILE A 25 8.23 -2.10 11.24
N ALA A 26 8.29 -1.60 12.46
CA ALA A 26 9.34 -0.67 12.87
C ALA A 26 10.76 -1.27 12.74
N GLU A 27 10.91 -2.57 12.94
CA GLU A 27 12.15 -3.33 12.77
C GLU A 27 12.63 -3.42 11.31
N LEU A 28 11.78 -3.03 10.35
CA LEU A 28 12.16 -2.92 8.94
C LEU A 28 12.92 -1.62 8.62
N TYR A 29 12.89 -0.63 9.53
CA TYR A 29 13.55 0.64 9.31
C TYR A 29 15.05 0.47 9.05
N GLY A 30 15.54 1.15 7.99
CA GLY A 30 16.95 1.05 7.60
C GLY A 30 17.35 -0.25 6.88
N ARG A 31 16.43 -1.17 6.63
CA ARG A 31 16.73 -2.35 5.80
C ARG A 31 17.02 -1.93 4.35
N PRO A 32 17.95 -2.63 3.68
CA PRO A 32 18.20 -2.36 2.28
C PRO A 32 16.97 -2.67 1.42
N TYR A 33 16.73 -1.82 0.43
CA TYR A 33 15.68 -2.06 -0.57
C TYR A 33 15.92 -3.39 -1.30
N PRO A 34 14.88 -4.18 -1.59
CA PRO A 34 15.03 -5.47 -2.26
C PRO A 34 15.73 -5.31 -3.61
N LYS A 35 16.58 -6.27 -3.97
CA LYS A 35 17.35 -6.23 -5.22
C LYS A 35 16.42 -6.20 -6.43
N THR A 36 16.68 -5.27 -7.35
CA THR A 36 16.00 -5.16 -8.63
C THR A 36 16.92 -5.55 -9.78
N GLY A 37 16.35 -5.92 -10.92
CA GLY A 37 17.13 -6.25 -12.12
C GLY A 37 16.24 -6.59 -13.30
N LYS A 38 16.80 -6.63 -14.50
CA LYS A 38 16.02 -6.90 -15.73
C LYS A 38 15.32 -8.26 -15.74
N THR A 39 15.87 -9.23 -15.03
CA THR A 39 15.37 -10.61 -14.94
C THR A 39 14.81 -11.00 -13.59
N LEU A 40 15.04 -10.19 -12.55
CA LEU A 40 14.55 -10.48 -11.20
C LEU A 40 13.05 -10.23 -11.10
N PRO A 41 12.33 -10.97 -10.25
CA PRO A 41 10.94 -10.69 -9.93
C PRO A 41 10.76 -9.27 -9.39
N PHE A 42 9.60 -8.69 -9.63
CA PHE A 42 9.19 -7.39 -9.09
C PHE A 42 7.93 -7.58 -8.24
N ASN A 43 8.09 -7.54 -6.94
CA ASN A 43 7.01 -7.78 -5.99
C ASN A 43 6.18 -6.50 -5.80
N MET A 44 4.91 -6.56 -6.14
CA MET A 44 3.95 -5.48 -5.96
C MET A 44 2.93 -5.89 -4.90
N LEU A 45 2.68 -5.00 -3.95
CA LEU A 45 1.70 -5.20 -2.89
C LEU A 45 0.59 -4.17 -3.02
N VAL A 46 -0.66 -4.65 -3.06
CA VAL A 46 -1.86 -3.79 -3.14
C VAL A 46 -2.69 -3.94 -1.89
N LEU A 47 -2.87 -2.84 -1.15
CA LEU A 47 -3.58 -2.81 0.13
C LEU A 47 -4.79 -1.88 0.07
N GLY A 48 -5.97 -2.46 0.17
CA GLY A 48 -7.24 -1.72 0.15
C GLY A 48 -7.61 -1.02 1.46
N GLY A 49 -6.92 -1.34 2.54
CA GLY A 49 -7.30 -0.97 3.91
C GLY A 49 -8.40 -1.89 4.47
N SER A 50 -8.89 -1.59 5.68
CA SER A 50 -9.83 -2.45 6.43
C SER A 50 -11.17 -2.71 5.74
N GLN A 51 -11.60 -1.80 4.87
CA GLN A 51 -12.85 -1.92 4.11
C GLN A 51 -12.65 -2.45 2.68
N GLY A 52 -11.41 -2.81 2.32
CA GLY A 52 -11.05 -3.11 0.94
C GLY A 52 -11.15 -1.87 0.03
N ALA A 53 -10.55 -1.93 -1.13
CA ALA A 53 -10.69 -0.85 -2.11
C ALA A 53 -11.22 -1.43 -3.42
N LYS A 54 -12.54 -1.34 -3.61
CA LYS A 54 -13.22 -1.83 -4.83
C LYS A 54 -12.55 -1.28 -6.10
N VAL A 55 -12.11 -0.02 -6.07
CA VAL A 55 -11.37 0.59 -7.19
C VAL A 55 -10.09 -0.18 -7.54
N PHE A 56 -9.38 -0.78 -6.57
CA PHE A 56 -8.19 -1.58 -6.87
C PHE A 56 -8.54 -2.91 -7.51
N ALA A 57 -9.70 -3.49 -7.18
CA ALA A 57 -10.21 -4.69 -7.82
C ALA A 57 -10.48 -4.47 -9.32
N GLU A 58 -10.88 -3.27 -9.70
CA GLU A 58 -11.20 -2.91 -11.09
C GLU A 58 -9.97 -2.41 -11.86
N VAL A 59 -9.21 -1.48 -11.28
CA VAL A 59 -8.16 -0.73 -12.00
C VAL A 59 -6.85 -1.52 -12.11
N ILE A 60 -6.45 -2.24 -11.04
CA ILE A 60 -5.13 -2.89 -11.03
C ILE A 60 -5.02 -4.00 -12.06
N PRO A 61 -5.98 -4.93 -12.22
CA PRO A 61 -5.90 -5.96 -13.25
C PRO A 61 -5.77 -5.37 -14.65
N GLN A 62 -6.52 -4.30 -14.95
CA GLN A 62 -6.46 -3.61 -16.24
C GLN A 62 -5.09 -2.98 -16.47
N ALA A 63 -4.56 -2.27 -15.49
CA ALA A 63 -3.23 -1.66 -15.58
C ALA A 63 -2.13 -2.71 -15.84
N ILE A 64 -2.20 -3.87 -15.17
CA ILE A 64 -1.24 -4.96 -15.41
C ILE A 64 -1.35 -5.49 -16.84
N LYS A 65 -2.56 -5.67 -17.37
CA LYS A 65 -2.76 -6.14 -18.77
C LYS A 65 -2.25 -5.17 -19.83
N MET A 66 -2.16 -3.87 -19.52
CA MET A 66 -1.60 -2.86 -20.43
C MET A 66 -0.06 -2.94 -20.54
N LEU A 67 0.61 -3.59 -19.60
CA LEU A 67 2.06 -3.75 -19.65
C LEU A 67 2.46 -4.76 -20.72
N ALA A 68 3.65 -4.59 -21.28
CA ALA A 68 4.22 -5.58 -22.21
C ALA A 68 4.35 -6.96 -21.53
N SER A 69 4.10 -8.02 -22.26
CA SER A 69 4.12 -9.41 -21.76
C SER A 69 5.39 -9.76 -20.96
N LYS A 70 6.55 -9.24 -21.37
CA LYS A 70 7.82 -9.44 -20.68
C LYS A 70 7.83 -8.77 -19.30
N GLN A 71 7.19 -7.62 -19.14
CA GLN A 71 7.07 -6.92 -17.86
C GLN A 71 6.10 -7.66 -16.94
N GLN A 72 4.93 -8.07 -17.46
CA GLN A 72 3.95 -8.84 -16.70
C GLN A 72 4.56 -10.10 -16.07
N LYS A 73 5.31 -10.89 -16.84
CA LYS A 73 5.95 -12.14 -16.36
C LYS A 73 6.90 -11.96 -15.18
N ARG A 74 7.37 -10.74 -14.93
CA ARG A 74 8.24 -10.42 -13.78
C ARG A 74 7.46 -10.01 -12.55
N ILE A 75 6.21 -9.63 -12.69
CA ILE A 75 5.41 -9.14 -11.58
C ILE A 75 4.93 -10.30 -10.73
N ARG A 76 5.20 -10.21 -9.45
CA ARG A 76 4.55 -10.98 -8.39
C ARG A 76 3.60 -10.04 -7.67
N MET A 77 2.33 -10.21 -7.93
CA MET A 77 1.25 -9.39 -7.39
C MET A 77 0.67 -10.06 -6.16
N THR A 78 0.75 -9.39 -5.00
CA THR A 78 0.02 -9.73 -3.79
C THR A 78 -1.03 -8.65 -3.57
N GLN A 79 -2.32 -9.00 -3.66
CA GLN A 79 -3.39 -8.01 -3.56
C GLN A 79 -4.41 -8.40 -2.51
N GLN A 80 -4.64 -7.46 -1.58
CA GLN A 80 -5.75 -7.55 -0.64
C GLN A 80 -7.03 -7.07 -1.32
N CYS A 81 -8.08 -7.88 -1.23
CA CYS A 81 -9.43 -7.50 -1.64
C CYS A 81 -10.45 -8.05 -0.65
N ARG A 82 -11.70 -7.58 -0.72
CA ARG A 82 -12.75 -8.10 0.16
C ARG A 82 -13.03 -9.56 -0.16
N ARG A 83 -13.49 -10.31 0.84
CA ARG A 83 -13.80 -11.74 0.68
C ARG A 83 -14.79 -12.00 -0.44
N GLU A 84 -15.81 -11.17 -0.53
CA GLU A 84 -16.86 -11.25 -1.57
C GLU A 84 -16.36 -10.88 -2.98
N ASP A 85 -15.23 -10.20 -3.10
CA ASP A 85 -14.68 -9.77 -4.39
C ASP A 85 -13.60 -10.73 -4.93
N LEU A 86 -13.15 -11.73 -4.16
CA LEU A 86 -12.01 -12.59 -4.50
C LEU A 86 -12.15 -13.24 -5.88
N ASP A 87 -13.29 -13.84 -6.17
CA ASP A 87 -13.53 -14.54 -7.44
C ASP A 87 -13.60 -13.56 -8.62
N ALA A 88 -14.26 -12.42 -8.43
CA ALA A 88 -14.36 -11.38 -9.44
C ALA A 88 -12.98 -10.76 -9.75
N VAL A 89 -12.18 -10.50 -8.72
CA VAL A 89 -10.80 -9.99 -8.90
C VAL A 89 -9.93 -11.03 -9.60
N ARG A 90 -10.03 -12.31 -9.24
CA ARG A 90 -9.30 -13.38 -9.91
C ARG A 90 -9.65 -13.43 -11.39
N ALA A 91 -10.95 -13.42 -11.74
CA ALA A 91 -11.41 -13.38 -13.13
C ALA A 91 -10.94 -12.12 -13.87
N ALA A 92 -10.87 -10.96 -13.19
CA ALA A 92 -10.35 -9.74 -13.78
C ALA A 92 -8.87 -9.84 -14.17
N TYR A 93 -8.08 -10.72 -13.55
CA TYR A 93 -6.70 -11.00 -13.95
C TYR A 93 -6.56 -12.04 -15.07
N ASP A 94 -7.64 -12.68 -15.53
CA ASP A 94 -7.56 -13.66 -16.62
C ASP A 94 -6.87 -13.08 -17.84
N GLY A 95 -5.92 -13.85 -18.40
CA GLY A 95 -5.06 -13.40 -19.49
C GLY A 95 -3.85 -12.55 -19.08
N ALA A 96 -3.76 -12.08 -17.85
CA ALA A 96 -2.52 -11.47 -17.32
C ALA A 96 -1.46 -12.55 -17.08
N LYS A 97 -0.19 -12.19 -17.30
CA LYS A 97 0.95 -13.13 -17.19
C LYS A 97 1.74 -12.95 -15.88
N CYS A 98 1.26 -12.18 -14.95
CA CYS A 98 1.85 -12.02 -13.63
C CYS A 98 1.53 -13.21 -12.73
N THR A 99 2.39 -13.48 -11.74
CA THR A 99 2.02 -14.34 -10.61
C THR A 99 1.09 -13.57 -9.70
N LEU A 100 -0.02 -14.17 -9.26
CA LEU A 100 -1.07 -13.53 -8.50
C LEU A 100 -1.36 -14.28 -7.21
N GLU A 101 -1.30 -13.56 -6.09
CA GLU A 101 -1.78 -13.97 -4.78
C GLU A 101 -2.89 -13.01 -4.32
N LEU A 102 -4.07 -13.54 -4.03
CA LEU A 102 -5.22 -12.78 -3.53
C LEU A 102 -5.61 -13.28 -2.16
N SER A 103 -5.84 -12.37 -1.24
CA SER A 103 -6.41 -12.68 0.06
C SER A 103 -7.26 -11.52 0.58
N HIS A 104 -8.21 -11.83 1.46
CA HIS A 104 -8.95 -10.80 2.18
C HIS A 104 -8.15 -10.26 3.38
N PHE A 105 -7.17 -11.02 3.84
CA PHE A 105 -6.32 -10.67 4.97
C PHE A 105 -4.95 -11.33 4.83
N PHE A 106 -3.90 -10.62 5.27
CA PHE A 106 -2.53 -11.13 5.39
C PHE A 106 -2.06 -10.94 6.83
N ASP A 107 -1.65 -12.00 7.48
CA ASP A 107 -1.08 -12.00 8.84
C ASP A 107 0.43 -11.77 8.84
N ASN A 108 1.10 -12.07 7.74
CA ASN A 108 2.54 -11.96 7.52
C ASN A 108 2.97 -10.60 6.90
N MET A 109 2.34 -9.51 7.30
CA MET A 109 2.62 -8.18 6.74
C MET A 109 4.09 -7.75 6.84
N PRO A 110 4.84 -8.03 7.93
CA PRO A 110 6.26 -7.68 7.99
C PRO A 110 7.09 -8.32 6.88
N GLU A 111 6.86 -9.60 6.60
CA GLU A 111 7.54 -10.36 5.53
C GLU A 111 7.16 -9.83 4.16
N LEU A 112 5.88 -9.51 3.94
CA LEU A 112 5.41 -8.90 2.69
C LEU A 112 6.08 -7.54 2.48
N TYR A 113 6.11 -6.67 3.48
CA TYR A 113 6.77 -5.37 3.39
C TYR A 113 8.27 -5.52 3.09
N ALA A 114 8.96 -6.44 3.78
CA ALA A 114 10.40 -6.65 3.62
C ALA A 114 10.83 -7.04 2.20
N GLN A 115 9.96 -7.67 1.42
CA GLN A 115 10.26 -8.13 0.06
C GLN A 115 9.59 -7.29 -1.04
N THR A 116 8.74 -6.32 -0.67
CA THR A 116 7.97 -5.51 -1.62
C THR A 116 8.83 -4.45 -2.28
N HIS A 117 8.68 -4.31 -3.60
CA HIS A 117 9.33 -3.26 -4.39
C HIS A 117 8.43 -2.03 -4.59
N LEU A 118 7.12 -2.22 -4.65
CA LEU A 118 6.16 -1.13 -4.82
C LEU A 118 4.86 -1.47 -4.08
N ILE A 119 4.39 -0.53 -3.29
CA ILE A 119 3.07 -0.61 -2.66
C ILE A 119 2.09 0.30 -3.39
N ILE A 120 0.87 -0.19 -3.64
CA ILE A 120 -0.28 0.62 -4.02
C ILE A 120 -1.28 0.53 -2.87
N SER A 121 -1.62 1.66 -2.25
CA SER A 121 -2.44 1.64 -1.04
C SER A 121 -3.34 2.86 -0.92
N ARG A 122 -4.38 2.73 -0.09
CA ARG A 122 -5.09 3.88 0.47
C ARG A 122 -4.15 4.67 1.39
N ALA A 123 -4.39 5.98 1.51
CA ALA A 123 -3.56 6.88 2.30
C ALA A 123 -4.04 7.06 3.75
N GLY A 124 -4.48 5.98 4.40
CA GLY A 124 -4.78 5.98 5.83
C GLY A 124 -3.53 6.22 6.66
N ALA A 125 -3.66 6.97 7.78
CA ALA A 125 -2.51 7.39 8.58
C ALA A 125 -1.62 6.22 9.04
N SER A 126 -2.22 5.12 9.49
CA SER A 126 -1.46 3.92 9.90
C SER A 126 -0.69 3.30 8.74
N SER A 127 -1.35 3.14 7.57
CA SER A 127 -0.71 2.57 6.38
C SER A 127 0.45 3.43 5.90
N VAL A 128 0.26 4.75 5.81
CA VAL A 128 1.32 5.69 5.41
C VAL A 128 2.50 5.63 6.37
N SER A 129 2.23 5.59 7.70
CA SER A 129 3.31 5.51 8.70
C SER A 129 4.08 4.20 8.64
N GLU A 130 3.41 3.07 8.40
CA GLU A 130 4.07 1.77 8.23
C GLU A 130 4.89 1.70 6.94
N ILE A 131 4.36 2.22 5.82
CA ILE A 131 5.05 2.30 4.53
C ILE A 131 6.32 3.17 4.66
N ALA A 132 6.21 4.31 5.35
CA ALA A 132 7.33 5.20 5.63
C ALA A 132 8.42 4.50 6.45
N ALA A 133 8.03 3.82 7.53
CA ALA A 133 8.97 3.10 8.38
C ALA A 133 9.67 1.95 7.66
N ALA A 134 8.96 1.26 6.76
CA ALA A 134 9.52 0.19 5.94
C ALA A 134 10.37 0.71 4.75
N GLY A 135 10.33 2.01 4.45
CA GLY A 135 11.12 2.62 3.36
C GLY A 135 10.72 2.13 1.96
N ILE A 136 9.46 1.80 1.73
CA ILE A 136 9.01 1.21 0.47
C ILE A 136 8.42 2.29 -0.45
N PRO A 137 8.85 2.38 -1.73
CA PRO A 137 8.19 3.21 -2.72
C PRO A 137 6.71 2.92 -2.83
N SER A 138 5.87 3.95 -2.93
CA SER A 138 4.43 3.75 -2.90
C SER A 138 3.65 4.68 -3.83
N ILE A 139 2.52 4.15 -4.34
CA ILE A 139 1.47 4.91 -4.99
C ILE A 139 0.31 5.00 -3.98
N LEU A 140 0.11 6.19 -3.43
CA LEU A 140 -0.96 6.43 -2.48
C LEU A 140 -2.19 6.95 -3.21
N VAL A 141 -3.32 6.28 -3.01
CA VAL A 141 -4.62 6.62 -3.61
C VAL A 141 -5.59 6.99 -2.49
N PRO A 142 -5.75 8.27 -2.17
CA PRO A 142 -6.68 8.72 -1.13
C PRO A 142 -8.10 8.21 -1.38
N LEU A 143 -8.85 7.96 -0.30
CA LEU A 143 -10.27 7.66 -0.38
C LEU A 143 -11.04 8.97 -0.56
N PRO A 144 -11.78 9.16 -1.68
CA PRO A 144 -12.48 10.44 -1.95
C PRO A 144 -13.52 10.80 -0.90
N THR A 145 -14.11 9.81 -0.24
CA THR A 145 -15.15 9.98 0.80
C THR A 145 -14.58 9.98 2.23
N ALA A 146 -13.26 10.12 2.38
CA ALA A 146 -12.64 10.19 3.70
C ALA A 146 -13.10 11.46 4.44
N ALA A 147 -13.51 11.31 5.69
CA ALA A 147 -13.91 12.44 6.51
C ALA A 147 -12.81 13.53 6.51
N ASP A 148 -13.21 14.79 6.37
CA ASP A 148 -12.30 15.96 6.32
C ASP A 148 -11.11 15.83 5.34
N ASP A 149 -11.24 15.00 4.31
CA ASP A 149 -10.20 14.76 3.29
C ASP A 149 -8.80 14.43 3.89
N HIS A 150 -8.80 13.78 5.06
CA HIS A 150 -7.56 13.48 5.78
C HIS A 150 -6.60 12.57 4.99
N GLN A 151 -7.10 11.73 4.08
CA GLN A 151 -6.23 10.85 3.29
C GLN A 151 -5.44 11.62 2.22
N THR A 152 -6.02 12.62 1.59
CA THR A 152 -5.29 13.51 0.67
C THR A 152 -4.20 14.27 1.40
N SER A 153 -4.51 14.78 2.59
CA SER A 153 -3.52 15.45 3.44
C SER A 153 -2.37 14.51 3.84
N ASN A 154 -2.66 13.27 4.22
CA ASN A 154 -1.65 12.27 4.55
C ASN A 154 -0.73 11.95 3.35
N ALA A 155 -1.31 11.78 2.16
CA ALA A 155 -0.55 11.49 0.94
C ALA A 155 0.35 12.69 0.55
N ALA A 156 -0.15 13.90 0.65
CA ALA A 156 0.61 15.11 0.36
C ALA A 156 1.79 15.30 1.32
N GLU A 157 1.58 15.07 2.62
CA GLU A 157 2.65 15.17 3.62
C GLU A 157 3.72 14.08 3.42
N PHE A 158 3.33 12.87 3.05
CA PHE A 158 4.26 11.79 2.75
C PHE A 158 5.15 12.10 1.52
N LYS A 159 4.58 12.74 0.48
CA LYS A 159 5.33 13.14 -0.71
C LYS A 159 6.39 14.21 -0.41
N ALA A 160 6.18 15.05 0.60
CA ALA A 160 7.02 16.20 0.93
C ALA A 160 8.23 15.85 1.82
N ASN A 161 8.29 14.62 2.35
CA ASN A 161 9.36 14.10 3.18
C ASN A 161 10.12 12.98 2.47
#